data_45c0135831ff7c9154c62104b4a98386
#
_entry.id   45c0135831ff7c9154c62104b4a98386
#
_cell.length_a   1.000
_cell.length_b   1.000
_cell.length_c   1.000
_cell.angle_alpha   90.00
_cell.angle_beta   90.00
_cell.angle_gamma   90.00
#
_symmetry.space_group_name_H-M   'P 1'
#
loop_
_entity.id
_entity.type
_entity.pdbx_description
1 polymer ?
#
loop_
_entity_poly.entity_id
_entity_poly.type
_entity_poly.pdbx_seq_one_letter_code
_entity_poly.pdbx_strand_id
1 'polypeptide(L)'
;MENKVIQDRLTLLRAKMQEEGIDFYMMPTADFHNSEYVNDYFKVREYFSNFTGSNGTLLVWKDGAGLWTDGRYFIQAEAELEGTGVELFRMLQEGVPTIEEFLEQNIQQGQTLGFDGRVIAAMDGKKYEKVLAKAQICIAYEKDLADSIWTDRPDFPAGKVTVLDEKIAGKSVEEKLTQTREKMAKDGANALLLTKLDDLMWLFNIRGCDVECNPVAMSYAYITEDTATLFIQQKALDTQVSEYLTAHHINVKEYDTVVDFLKSLPAGNAILVDNRYCSYTLYKTLQKNQQLIEGKNPTELLKAIKNPVEQARMQEIFLKDSVAVTKFIYWLKTHVGKEKITEVTAADYLEQKRREIPEFLDLSFPTIAGYKSNAAMMHYEATPENCATLEPEGMLLVDSGGQYLGGTTDVTRTIALGPVSDEIKKHYTMVAAAVMQLTHAHWLYGCTGRNLDILARQPIWDMDIDYQCGTGHGVGYILNVHEGPQNMRWRFTGGMVEAVFEDGMDITNEPGIYIQGSHGIRIENVMLAKNDVKNEYGQFMHFETLTWVPVDREAIDEKYLNDTQIKYLHEYQKTVYEKISPYLNEEEKEWLAAETGVK
;
A
#
# COMPACT_ATOMS: atom_id res chain seq x y z
N MET A 1 8.20 -23.80 19.91
CA MET A 1 8.68 -22.86 20.94
C MET A 1 8.00 -21.50 20.79
N GLU A 2 7.83 -20.99 19.59
CA GLU A 2 7.21 -19.69 19.29
C GLU A 2 5.77 -19.57 19.80
N ASN A 3 4.92 -20.54 19.56
CA ASN A 3 3.50 -20.50 20.00
C ASN A 3 3.35 -20.34 21.53
N LYS A 4 4.26 -20.89 22.32
CA LYS A 4 4.25 -20.72 23.78
C LYS A 4 4.60 -19.27 24.17
N VAL A 5 5.49 -18.64 23.44
CA VAL A 5 5.87 -17.23 23.67
C VAL A 5 4.66 -16.31 23.46
N ILE A 6 3.87 -16.54 22.42
CA ILE A 6 2.64 -15.76 22.18
C ILE A 6 1.61 -15.99 23.31
N GLN A 7 1.39 -17.22 23.74
CA GLN A 7 0.50 -17.53 24.86
C GLN A 7 0.95 -16.84 26.16
N ASP A 8 2.26 -16.83 26.44
CA ASP A 8 2.82 -16.16 27.61
C ASP A 8 2.64 -14.63 27.53
N ARG A 9 2.87 -14.02 26.34
CA ARG A 9 2.62 -12.59 26.08
C ARG A 9 1.15 -12.22 26.26
N LEU A 10 0.21 -13.02 25.73
CA LEU A 10 -1.23 -12.82 25.92
C LEU A 10 -1.65 -12.95 27.40
N THR A 11 -0.98 -13.82 28.15
CA THR A 11 -1.22 -13.97 29.59
C THR A 11 -0.80 -12.72 30.35
N LEU A 12 0.38 -12.15 30.04
CA LEU A 12 0.86 -10.89 30.61
C LEU A 12 -0.07 -9.72 30.24
N LEU A 13 -0.52 -9.67 28.98
CA LEU A 13 -1.46 -8.63 28.54
C LEU A 13 -2.78 -8.70 29.31
N ARG A 14 -3.38 -9.89 29.50
CA ARG A 14 -4.61 -10.06 30.29
C ARG A 14 -4.43 -9.65 31.74
N ALA A 15 -3.27 -9.95 32.34
CA ALA A 15 -2.96 -9.48 33.69
C ALA A 15 -2.91 -7.94 33.76
N LYS A 16 -2.30 -7.30 32.77
CA LYS A 16 -2.24 -5.83 32.68
C LYS A 16 -3.63 -5.22 32.40
N MET A 17 -4.43 -5.82 31.53
CA MET A 17 -5.82 -5.42 31.30
C MET A 17 -6.62 -5.45 32.60
N GLN A 18 -6.49 -6.51 33.42
CA GLN A 18 -7.15 -6.62 34.69
C GLN A 18 -6.72 -5.53 35.69
N GLU A 19 -5.40 -5.22 35.75
CA GLU A 19 -4.86 -4.14 36.56
C GLU A 19 -5.46 -2.78 36.22
N GLU A 20 -5.64 -2.52 34.89
CA GLU A 20 -6.15 -1.25 34.38
C GLU A 20 -7.69 -1.20 34.25
N GLY A 21 -8.40 -2.28 34.61
CA GLY A 21 -9.86 -2.35 34.54
C GLY A 21 -10.39 -2.39 33.09
N ILE A 22 -9.64 -3.03 32.20
CA ILE A 22 -9.97 -3.16 30.78
C ILE A 22 -10.42 -4.60 30.52
N ASP A 23 -11.59 -4.78 29.90
CA ASP A 23 -12.18 -6.09 29.62
C ASP A 23 -11.83 -6.59 28.21
N PHE A 24 -11.74 -5.68 27.25
CA PHE A 24 -11.36 -5.92 25.86
C PHE A 24 -10.24 -4.96 25.47
N TYR A 25 -9.17 -5.45 24.84
CA TYR A 25 -8.07 -4.60 24.36
C TYR A 25 -7.80 -4.82 22.89
N MET A 26 -7.77 -3.73 22.12
CA MET A 26 -7.68 -3.75 20.66
C MET A 26 -6.31 -3.22 20.19
N MET A 27 -5.72 -3.91 19.22
CA MET A 27 -4.42 -3.59 18.61
C MET A 27 -4.53 -3.75 17.10
N PRO A 28 -4.71 -2.67 16.32
CA PRO A 28 -4.68 -2.73 14.87
C PRO A 28 -3.26 -2.78 14.32
N THR A 29 -3.12 -3.10 13.03
CA THR A 29 -1.94 -2.70 12.27
C THR A 29 -2.05 -1.21 12.00
N ALA A 30 -1.34 -0.39 12.73
CA ALA A 30 -1.28 1.05 12.52
C ALA A 30 -0.12 1.67 13.30
N ASP A 31 0.39 2.79 12.79
CA ASP A 31 1.19 3.75 13.54
C ASP A 31 0.33 4.93 14.04
N PHE A 32 0.96 5.99 14.57
CA PHE A 32 0.23 7.18 15.03
C PHE A 32 -0.37 8.02 13.90
N HIS A 33 -0.13 7.63 12.64
CA HIS A 33 -0.56 8.30 11.41
C HIS A 33 -1.54 7.45 10.60
N ASN A 34 -1.87 6.24 11.09
CA ASN A 34 -2.67 5.24 10.39
C ASN A 34 -2.10 4.85 9.03
N SER A 35 -0.76 4.66 8.98
CA SER A 35 -0.06 4.14 7.81
C SER A 35 -0.35 2.65 7.62
N GLU A 36 -0.32 2.18 6.38
CA GLU A 36 -0.46 0.75 6.05
C GLU A 36 0.81 -0.03 6.41
N TYR A 37 1.97 0.50 6.02
CA TYR A 37 3.27 -0.04 6.42
C TYR A 37 3.79 0.71 7.62
N VAL A 38 4.22 -0.02 8.63
CA VAL A 38 4.60 0.54 9.92
C VAL A 38 6.03 0.17 10.28
N ASN A 39 6.72 1.08 10.97
CA ASN A 39 8.02 0.79 11.56
C ASN A 39 7.90 -0.27 12.66
N ASP A 40 8.98 -1.02 12.92
CA ASP A 40 9.03 -2.10 13.91
C ASP A 40 8.58 -1.68 15.30
N TYR A 41 8.76 -0.42 15.68
CA TYR A 41 8.22 0.12 16.94
C TYR A 41 6.70 -0.09 17.08
N PHE A 42 5.96 -0.08 15.98
CA PHE A 42 4.50 -0.17 15.95
C PHE A 42 3.96 -1.59 15.72
N LYS A 43 4.80 -2.61 15.59
CA LYS A 43 4.39 -4.01 15.34
C LYS A 43 3.78 -4.71 16.57
N VAL A 44 2.99 -3.97 17.37
CA VAL A 44 2.35 -4.45 18.61
C VAL A 44 1.41 -5.62 18.35
N ARG A 45 0.59 -5.54 17.29
CA ARG A 45 -0.32 -6.62 16.89
C ARG A 45 0.45 -7.91 16.56
N GLU A 46 1.56 -7.80 15.79
CA GLU A 46 2.46 -8.90 15.45
C GLU A 46 3.09 -9.49 16.72
N TYR A 47 3.60 -8.66 17.62
CA TYR A 47 4.19 -9.10 18.88
C TYR A 47 3.26 -9.99 19.72
N PHE A 48 1.95 -9.71 19.73
CA PHE A 48 0.98 -10.48 20.51
C PHE A 48 0.25 -11.58 19.73
N SER A 49 0.35 -11.65 18.40
CA SER A 49 -0.35 -12.64 17.60
C SER A 49 0.55 -13.57 16.79
N ASN A 50 1.80 -13.18 16.54
CA ASN A 50 2.71 -13.80 15.54
C ASN A 50 2.27 -13.60 14.08
N PHE A 51 1.21 -12.89 13.81
CA PHE A 51 0.76 -12.62 12.46
C PHE A 51 1.56 -11.45 11.85
N THR A 52 2.22 -11.67 10.71
CA THR A 52 3.12 -10.70 10.07
C THR A 52 2.47 -9.86 8.98
N GLY A 53 1.29 -10.25 8.47
CA GLY A 53 0.60 -9.55 7.38
C GLY A 53 0.35 -8.06 7.65
N SER A 54 0.34 -7.21 6.63
CA SER A 54 0.27 -5.75 6.76
C SER A 54 -1.12 -5.21 7.14
N ASN A 55 -2.16 -6.03 7.19
CA ASN A 55 -3.49 -5.60 7.59
C ASN A 55 -4.16 -6.59 8.54
N GLY A 56 -4.55 -6.11 9.71
CA GLY A 56 -5.31 -6.88 10.68
C GLY A 56 -5.50 -6.15 12.00
N THR A 57 -6.51 -6.58 12.75
CA THR A 57 -6.78 -6.07 14.10
C THR A 57 -6.90 -7.23 15.07
N LEU A 58 -6.06 -7.24 16.09
CA LEU A 58 -6.12 -8.18 17.19
C LEU A 58 -7.01 -7.60 18.31
N LEU A 59 -8.01 -8.36 18.73
CA LEU A 59 -8.82 -8.07 19.90
C LEU A 59 -8.57 -9.16 20.95
N VAL A 60 -8.20 -8.76 22.16
CA VAL A 60 -7.95 -9.66 23.29
C VAL A 60 -9.00 -9.41 24.35
N TRP A 61 -9.54 -10.49 24.93
CA TRP A 61 -10.48 -10.46 26.05
C TRP A 61 -10.10 -11.51 27.11
N LYS A 62 -10.82 -11.56 28.18
CA LYS A 62 -10.48 -12.37 29.35
C LYS A 62 -10.10 -13.82 29.01
N ASP A 63 -10.90 -14.47 28.17
CA ASP A 63 -10.78 -15.91 27.89
C ASP A 63 -10.33 -16.25 26.47
N GLY A 64 -10.10 -15.23 25.62
CA GLY A 64 -9.76 -15.45 24.21
C GLY A 64 -9.01 -14.30 23.56
N ALA A 65 -8.70 -14.51 22.30
CA ALA A 65 -8.14 -13.49 21.40
C ALA A 65 -8.56 -13.81 19.96
N GLY A 66 -8.86 -12.79 19.18
CA GLY A 66 -9.24 -12.93 17.77
C GLY A 66 -8.52 -11.94 16.87
N LEU A 67 -8.10 -12.40 15.71
CA LEU A 67 -7.50 -11.60 14.65
C LEU A 67 -8.49 -11.46 13.49
N TRP A 68 -8.90 -10.23 13.17
CA TRP A 68 -9.64 -9.89 11.96
C TRP A 68 -8.66 -9.46 10.87
N THR A 69 -8.67 -10.14 9.72
CA THR A 69 -7.86 -9.78 8.55
C THR A 69 -8.63 -10.01 7.25
N ASP A 70 -8.15 -9.44 6.13
CA ASP A 70 -8.80 -9.52 4.82
C ASP A 70 -8.30 -10.69 3.96
N GLY A 71 -8.94 -10.85 2.78
CA GLY A 71 -8.73 -12.01 1.90
C GLY A 71 -7.31 -12.22 1.38
N ARG A 72 -6.47 -11.21 1.41
CA ARG A 72 -5.06 -11.30 1.00
C ARG A 72 -4.26 -12.20 1.94
N TYR A 73 -4.69 -12.30 3.20
CA TYR A 73 -3.93 -12.92 4.29
C TYR A 73 -4.55 -14.19 4.88
N PHE A 74 -5.69 -14.68 4.40
CA PHE A 74 -6.36 -15.82 5.04
C PHE A 74 -5.47 -17.06 5.18
N ILE A 75 -4.72 -17.40 4.13
CA ILE A 75 -3.83 -18.58 4.12
C ILE A 75 -2.65 -18.36 5.08
N GLN A 76 -2.03 -17.19 5.02
CA GLN A 76 -0.90 -16.84 5.88
C GLN A 76 -1.32 -16.80 7.35
N ALA A 77 -2.41 -16.11 7.67
CA ALA A 77 -2.91 -16.01 9.03
C ALA A 77 -3.29 -17.36 9.63
N GLU A 78 -3.90 -18.27 8.84
CA GLU A 78 -4.20 -19.64 9.29
C GLU A 78 -2.94 -20.39 9.72
N ALA A 79 -1.85 -20.27 8.94
CA ALA A 79 -0.57 -20.92 9.25
C ALA A 79 0.14 -20.27 10.45
N GLU A 80 0.20 -18.92 10.50
CA GLU A 80 0.94 -18.21 11.54
C GLU A 80 0.24 -18.20 12.89
N LEU A 81 -1.10 -18.28 12.93
CA LEU A 81 -1.88 -18.34 14.16
C LEU A 81 -2.01 -19.76 14.74
N GLU A 82 -1.60 -20.81 13.99
CA GLU A 82 -1.73 -22.19 14.47
C GLU A 82 -1.03 -22.38 15.82
N GLY A 83 -1.78 -22.83 16.83
CA GLY A 83 -1.27 -23.09 18.17
C GLY A 83 -0.96 -21.86 19.05
N THR A 84 -1.19 -20.62 18.59
CA THR A 84 -1.00 -19.39 19.37
C THR A 84 -2.12 -19.15 20.38
N GLY A 85 -3.31 -19.70 20.16
CA GLY A 85 -4.53 -19.42 20.92
C GLY A 85 -5.27 -18.16 20.44
N VAL A 86 -4.91 -17.62 19.28
CA VAL A 86 -5.63 -16.54 18.60
C VAL A 86 -6.52 -17.13 17.51
N GLU A 87 -7.81 -16.81 17.52
CA GLU A 87 -8.80 -17.24 16.53
C GLU A 87 -8.75 -16.34 15.29
N LEU A 88 -8.84 -16.93 14.08
CA LEU A 88 -8.89 -16.19 12.83
C LEU A 88 -10.32 -15.83 12.44
N PHE A 89 -10.61 -14.54 12.32
CA PHE A 89 -11.85 -13.99 11.78
C PHE A 89 -11.63 -13.49 10.35
N ARG A 90 -12.11 -14.26 9.35
CA ARG A 90 -11.97 -13.95 7.92
C ARG A 90 -12.97 -12.87 7.52
N MET A 91 -12.51 -11.62 7.43
CA MET A 91 -13.37 -10.47 7.14
C MET A 91 -14.15 -10.67 5.83
N LEU A 92 -15.40 -10.19 5.80
CA LEU A 92 -16.31 -10.25 4.65
C LEU A 92 -16.77 -11.66 4.23
N GLN A 93 -16.43 -12.69 4.98
CA GLN A 93 -16.97 -14.03 4.75
C GLN A 93 -18.33 -14.19 5.43
N GLU A 94 -19.20 -15.00 4.84
CA GLU A 94 -20.54 -15.27 5.38
C GLU A 94 -20.47 -15.86 6.80
N GLY A 95 -21.22 -15.29 7.73
CA GLY A 95 -21.26 -15.73 9.12
C GLY A 95 -20.12 -15.23 10.01
N VAL A 96 -19.15 -14.48 9.48
CA VAL A 96 -18.07 -13.89 10.26
C VAL A 96 -18.45 -12.47 10.68
N PRO A 97 -18.56 -12.17 12.01
CA PRO A 97 -18.93 -10.85 12.49
C PRO A 97 -17.80 -9.83 12.24
N THR A 98 -18.17 -8.59 12.01
CA THR A 98 -17.22 -7.46 12.13
C THR A 98 -16.81 -7.29 13.60
N ILE A 99 -15.75 -6.51 13.85
CA ILE A 99 -15.31 -6.19 15.21
C ILE A 99 -16.44 -5.51 15.99
N GLU A 100 -17.15 -4.59 15.34
CA GLU A 100 -18.29 -3.88 15.93
C GLU A 100 -19.42 -4.84 16.32
N GLU A 101 -19.79 -5.76 15.43
CA GLU A 101 -20.81 -6.78 15.70
C GLU A 101 -20.36 -7.74 16.80
N PHE A 102 -19.08 -8.14 16.79
CA PHE A 102 -18.52 -8.98 17.85
C PHE A 102 -18.56 -8.27 19.21
N LEU A 103 -18.19 -6.99 19.27
CA LEU A 103 -18.29 -6.19 20.49
C LEU A 103 -19.75 -6.03 20.96
N GLU A 104 -20.69 -5.71 20.04
CA GLU A 104 -22.13 -5.61 20.40
C GLU A 104 -22.68 -6.90 21.03
N GLN A 105 -22.19 -8.06 20.58
CA GLN A 105 -22.66 -9.37 21.06
C GLN A 105 -21.99 -9.82 22.36
N ASN A 106 -20.76 -9.39 22.64
CA ASN A 106 -19.95 -9.98 23.71
C ASN A 106 -19.61 -9.01 24.85
N ILE A 107 -19.59 -7.68 24.63
CA ILE A 107 -19.29 -6.71 25.67
C ILE A 107 -20.55 -6.38 26.49
N GLN A 108 -20.43 -6.35 27.80
CA GLN A 108 -21.56 -6.16 28.70
C GLN A 108 -21.52 -4.76 29.33
N GLN A 109 -22.68 -4.31 29.81
CA GLN A 109 -22.80 -3.04 30.54
C GLN A 109 -21.80 -2.96 31.70
N GLY A 110 -21.08 -1.85 31.77
CA GLY A 110 -20.09 -1.57 32.81
C GLY A 110 -18.68 -2.10 32.50
N GLN A 111 -18.52 -2.82 31.39
CA GLN A 111 -17.20 -3.23 30.89
C GLN A 111 -16.51 -2.10 30.13
N THR A 112 -15.21 -2.27 29.89
CA THR A 112 -14.35 -1.28 29.24
C THR A 112 -13.66 -1.86 27.98
N LEU A 113 -13.81 -1.17 26.85
CA LEU A 113 -12.96 -1.37 25.68
C LEU A 113 -11.72 -0.47 25.80
N GLY A 114 -10.52 -1.06 25.77
CA GLY A 114 -9.25 -0.34 25.77
C GLY A 114 -8.52 -0.41 24.43
N PHE A 115 -7.76 0.61 24.11
CA PHE A 115 -6.81 0.67 23.01
C PHE A 115 -5.88 1.88 23.20
N ASP A 116 -4.74 1.87 22.50
CA ASP A 116 -3.96 3.10 22.37
C ASP A 116 -4.65 4.04 21.36
N GLY A 117 -5.18 5.15 21.81
CA GLY A 117 -5.91 6.09 20.97
C GLY A 117 -5.04 6.81 19.93
N ARG A 118 -3.72 6.65 19.99
CA ARG A 118 -2.80 7.20 19.00
C ARG A 118 -2.76 6.36 17.71
N VAL A 119 -3.03 5.04 17.81
CA VAL A 119 -3.04 4.10 16.66
C VAL A 119 -4.45 3.76 16.16
N ILE A 120 -5.49 4.33 16.74
CA ILE A 120 -6.87 4.20 16.26
C ILE A 120 -7.26 5.45 15.46
N ALA A 121 -7.74 5.28 14.23
CA ALA A 121 -8.29 6.37 13.45
C ALA A 121 -9.50 7.00 14.14
N ALA A 122 -9.66 8.31 14.06
CA ALA A 122 -10.82 9.00 14.64
C ALA A 122 -12.14 8.46 14.10
N MET A 123 -12.18 8.05 12.83
CA MET A 123 -13.34 7.43 12.20
C MET A 123 -13.76 6.14 12.93
N ASP A 124 -12.81 5.28 13.26
CA ASP A 124 -13.10 3.99 13.91
C ASP A 124 -13.40 4.18 15.41
N GLY A 125 -12.65 5.06 16.09
CA GLY A 125 -12.97 5.42 17.48
C GLY A 125 -14.40 5.95 17.62
N LYS A 126 -14.87 6.78 16.69
CA LYS A 126 -16.27 7.26 16.65
C LYS A 126 -17.28 6.14 16.37
N LYS A 127 -16.93 5.15 15.53
CA LYS A 127 -17.80 3.98 15.33
C LYS A 127 -17.93 3.19 16.65
N TYR A 128 -16.82 2.95 17.35
CA TYR A 128 -16.85 2.27 18.66
C TYR A 128 -17.65 3.08 19.69
N GLU A 129 -17.46 4.39 19.79
CA GLU A 129 -18.32 5.23 20.66
C GLU A 129 -19.81 5.01 20.38
N LYS A 130 -20.21 5.03 19.11
CA LYS A 130 -21.62 4.88 18.69
C LYS A 130 -22.19 3.50 19.02
N VAL A 131 -21.40 2.44 18.76
CA VAL A 131 -21.80 1.06 19.05
C VAL A 131 -21.95 0.84 20.56
N LEU A 132 -20.98 1.31 21.32
CA LEU A 132 -20.88 1.06 22.76
C LEU A 132 -21.76 1.99 23.62
N ALA A 133 -22.18 3.14 23.08
CA ALA A 133 -23.04 4.10 23.79
C ALA A 133 -24.37 3.48 24.26
N LYS A 134 -24.91 2.54 23.48
CA LYS A 134 -26.18 1.87 23.79
C LYS A 134 -26.10 1.01 25.06
N ALA A 135 -24.93 0.48 25.39
CA ALA A 135 -24.70 -0.42 26.50
C ALA A 135 -23.97 0.25 27.68
N GLN A 136 -23.79 1.58 27.68
CA GLN A 136 -23.07 2.34 28.72
C GLN A 136 -21.66 1.77 29.00
N ILE A 137 -20.91 1.47 27.92
CA ILE A 137 -19.57 0.93 27.98
C ILE A 137 -18.57 2.08 27.97
N CYS A 138 -17.50 1.96 28.77
CA CYS A 138 -16.40 2.92 28.77
C CYS A 138 -15.37 2.61 27.67
N ILE A 139 -14.76 3.66 27.13
CA ILE A 139 -13.60 3.54 26.24
C ILE A 139 -12.38 4.12 26.97
N ALA A 140 -11.35 3.28 27.16
CA ALA A 140 -10.06 3.67 27.70
C ALA A 140 -9.04 3.75 26.55
N TYR A 141 -8.63 4.97 26.18
CA TYR A 141 -7.79 5.20 25.00
C TYR A 141 -6.47 5.93 25.29
N GLU A 142 -6.13 6.09 26.56
CA GLU A 142 -5.00 6.94 26.97
C GLU A 142 -3.71 6.15 27.21
N LYS A 143 -3.76 4.79 27.12
CA LYS A 143 -2.65 3.93 27.51
C LYS A 143 -2.31 2.91 26.44
N ASP A 144 -1.01 2.83 26.13
CA ASP A 144 -0.41 1.71 25.43
C ASP A 144 -0.03 0.62 26.44
N LEU A 145 -0.80 -0.47 26.50
CA LEU A 145 -0.51 -1.56 27.43
C LEU A 145 0.72 -2.38 27.01
N ALA A 146 1.08 -2.35 25.74
CA ALA A 146 2.25 -3.06 25.23
C ALA A 146 3.57 -2.50 25.78
N ASP A 147 3.63 -1.19 26.02
CA ASP A 147 4.85 -0.49 26.45
C ASP A 147 5.48 -1.08 27.71
N SER A 148 4.66 -1.55 28.64
CA SER A 148 5.12 -2.19 29.88
C SER A 148 5.43 -3.69 29.75
N ILE A 149 5.05 -4.33 28.66
CA ILE A 149 5.17 -5.78 28.42
C ILE A 149 6.29 -6.08 27.44
N TRP A 150 6.38 -5.31 26.37
CA TRP A 150 7.38 -5.45 25.32
C TRP A 150 8.67 -4.75 25.71
N THR A 151 9.46 -5.39 26.56
CA THR A 151 10.66 -4.78 27.19
C THR A 151 11.82 -4.54 26.23
N ASP A 152 11.85 -5.23 25.11
CA ASP A 152 12.83 -5.11 24.02
C ASP A 152 12.23 -4.46 22.77
N ARG A 153 11.17 -3.63 22.96
CA ARG A 153 10.55 -2.88 21.87
C ARG A 153 11.60 -1.98 21.19
N PRO A 154 11.66 -2.00 19.83
CA PRO A 154 12.54 -1.09 19.10
C PRO A 154 12.34 0.37 19.49
N ASP A 155 13.39 1.19 19.31
CA ASP A 155 13.29 2.64 19.55
C ASP A 155 12.31 3.30 18.57
N PHE A 156 11.67 4.40 19.00
CA PHE A 156 10.85 5.22 18.13
C PHE A 156 11.69 5.78 16.97
N PRO A 157 11.24 5.63 15.69
CA PRO A 157 12.03 5.98 14.54
C PRO A 157 12.37 7.47 14.46
N ALA A 158 13.56 7.76 13.98
CA ALA A 158 14.05 9.11 13.70
C ALA A 158 15.16 9.05 12.65
N GLY A 159 14.84 8.46 11.52
CA GLY A 159 15.74 8.33 10.38
C GLY A 159 16.03 9.68 9.72
N LYS A 160 17.09 9.71 8.90
CA LYS A 160 17.52 10.93 8.23
C LYS A 160 16.45 11.45 7.27
N VAL A 161 16.20 12.77 7.34
CA VAL A 161 15.38 13.50 6.37
C VAL A 161 16.26 14.10 5.28
N THR A 162 15.76 14.15 4.05
CA THR A 162 16.42 14.75 2.89
C THR A 162 15.46 15.68 2.14
N VAL A 163 16.00 16.68 1.47
CA VAL A 163 15.23 17.58 0.60
C VAL A 163 15.08 16.97 -0.78
N LEU A 164 13.88 17.00 -1.33
CA LEU A 164 13.61 16.70 -2.72
C LEU A 164 13.69 18.00 -3.55
N ASP A 165 14.66 18.07 -4.45
CA ASP A 165 14.86 19.25 -5.32
C ASP A 165 13.58 19.55 -6.12
N GLU A 166 13.23 20.84 -6.23
CA GLU A 166 12.05 21.30 -6.97
C GLU A 166 12.06 20.86 -8.45
N LYS A 167 13.25 20.75 -9.07
CA LYS A 167 13.39 20.21 -10.44
C LYS A 167 12.96 18.75 -10.56
N ILE A 168 12.87 18.03 -9.43
CA ILE A 168 12.39 16.64 -9.35
C ILE A 168 10.91 16.65 -8.93
N ALA A 169 10.56 17.47 -7.95
CA ALA A 169 9.19 17.59 -7.44
C ALA A 169 8.23 18.30 -8.42
N GLY A 170 8.77 19.12 -9.34
CA GLY A 170 8.00 19.85 -10.36
C GLY A 170 7.15 21.00 -9.83
N LYS A 171 7.05 21.19 -8.50
CA LYS A 171 6.34 22.29 -7.83
C LYS A 171 7.08 22.70 -6.56
N SER A 172 7.08 24.01 -6.27
CA SER A 172 7.62 24.55 -5.03
C SER A 172 6.73 24.25 -3.82
N VAL A 173 7.27 24.41 -2.62
CA VAL A 173 6.52 24.30 -1.35
C VAL A 173 5.42 25.38 -1.29
N GLU A 174 5.72 26.61 -1.72
CA GLU A 174 4.80 27.75 -1.73
C GLU A 174 3.58 27.48 -2.62
N GLU A 175 3.81 26.91 -3.82
CA GLU A 175 2.72 26.54 -4.73
C GLU A 175 1.82 25.47 -4.11
N LYS A 176 2.42 24.44 -3.50
CA LYS A 176 1.69 23.35 -2.83
C LYS A 176 0.90 23.86 -1.62
N LEU A 177 1.50 24.71 -0.79
CA LEU A 177 0.83 25.35 0.35
C LEU A 177 -0.32 26.24 -0.10
N THR A 178 -0.13 27.03 -1.16
CA THR A 178 -1.18 27.89 -1.72
C THR A 178 -2.37 27.05 -2.18
N GLN A 179 -2.14 25.99 -2.97
CA GLN A 179 -3.21 25.08 -3.44
C GLN A 179 -3.92 24.39 -2.26
N THR A 180 -3.17 23.99 -1.24
CA THR A 180 -3.73 23.35 -0.03
C THR A 180 -4.62 24.32 0.74
N ARG A 181 -4.18 25.56 0.94
CA ARG A 181 -4.94 26.63 1.63
C ARG A 181 -6.21 27.02 0.88
N GLU A 182 -6.15 27.10 -0.46
CA GLU A 182 -7.33 27.37 -1.29
C GLU A 182 -8.43 26.30 -1.14
N LYS A 183 -8.03 25.01 -1.08
CA LYS A 183 -8.98 23.92 -0.85
C LYS A 183 -9.50 23.91 0.57
N MET A 184 -8.62 24.10 1.57
CA MET A 184 -9.00 24.24 2.98
C MET A 184 -10.05 25.35 3.17
N ALA A 185 -9.85 26.53 2.55
CA ALA A 185 -10.80 27.64 2.63
C ALA A 185 -12.14 27.33 1.95
N LYS A 186 -12.15 26.60 0.83
CA LYS A 186 -13.39 26.14 0.16
C LYS A 186 -14.22 25.23 1.05
N ASP A 187 -13.58 24.43 1.90
CA ASP A 187 -14.24 23.57 2.87
C ASP A 187 -14.68 24.33 4.14
N GLY A 188 -14.44 25.66 4.20
CA GLY A 188 -14.82 26.53 5.30
C GLY A 188 -13.90 26.45 6.53
N ALA A 189 -12.71 25.87 6.38
CA ALA A 189 -11.71 25.76 7.43
C ALA A 189 -10.72 26.93 7.38
N ASN A 190 -10.26 27.40 8.55
CA ASN A 190 -9.17 28.36 8.69
C ASN A 190 -7.86 27.72 9.15
N ALA A 191 -7.88 26.43 9.45
CA ALA A 191 -6.71 25.61 9.73
C ALA A 191 -6.90 24.17 9.26
N LEU A 192 -5.79 23.46 9.07
CA LEU A 192 -5.72 22.04 8.72
C LEU A 192 -4.74 21.36 9.69
N LEU A 193 -5.16 20.27 10.30
CA LEU A 193 -4.26 19.30 10.92
C LEU A 193 -3.98 18.18 9.94
N LEU A 194 -2.78 18.18 9.36
CA LEU A 194 -2.32 17.15 8.43
C LEU A 194 -1.52 16.09 9.20
N THR A 195 -1.95 14.83 9.09
CA THR A 195 -1.38 13.71 9.84
C THR A 195 -0.85 12.59 8.94
N LYS A 196 -1.26 12.52 7.66
CA LYS A 196 -0.82 11.49 6.72
C LYS A 196 0.61 11.73 6.27
N LEU A 197 1.52 10.77 6.50
CA LEU A 197 2.96 10.95 6.32
C LEU A 197 3.37 11.29 4.89
N ASP A 198 2.88 10.56 3.91
CA ASP A 198 3.19 10.81 2.50
C ASP A 198 2.67 12.17 2.00
N ASP A 199 1.53 12.63 2.51
CA ASP A 199 1.00 13.98 2.23
C ASP A 199 1.92 15.08 2.77
N LEU A 200 2.49 14.86 3.97
CA LEU A 200 3.46 15.77 4.59
C LEU A 200 4.77 15.82 3.79
N MET A 201 5.30 14.66 3.42
CA MET A 201 6.53 14.58 2.62
C MET A 201 6.35 15.22 1.25
N TRP A 202 5.19 15.02 0.61
CA TRP A 202 4.85 15.68 -0.65
C TRP A 202 4.74 17.19 -0.48
N LEU A 203 4.02 17.66 0.54
CA LEU A 203 3.74 19.09 0.75
C LEU A 203 5.02 19.90 0.97
N PHE A 204 5.94 19.39 1.77
CA PHE A 204 7.18 20.09 2.14
C PHE A 204 8.39 19.74 1.26
N ASN A 205 8.22 18.95 0.20
CA ASN A 205 9.31 18.48 -0.66
C ASN A 205 10.47 17.87 0.14
N ILE A 206 10.17 17.03 1.12
CA ILE A 206 11.15 16.27 1.90
C ILE A 206 10.86 14.77 1.84
N ARG A 207 11.87 13.97 2.13
CA ARG A 207 11.75 12.51 2.23
C ARG A 207 12.46 12.04 3.48
N GLY A 208 11.93 11.02 4.13
CA GLY A 208 12.52 10.38 5.31
C GLY A 208 12.88 8.93 5.06
N CYS A 209 13.17 8.19 6.14
CA CYS A 209 13.43 6.75 6.10
C CYS A 209 12.94 6.07 7.40
N ASP A 210 11.86 6.54 7.99
CA ASP A 210 11.32 5.99 9.24
C ASP A 210 10.51 4.70 9.03
N VAL A 211 10.07 4.44 7.80
CA VAL A 211 9.35 3.22 7.42
C VAL A 211 10.12 2.52 6.31
N GLU A 212 10.29 1.21 6.43
CA GLU A 212 10.97 0.40 5.43
C GLU A 212 10.30 0.55 4.05
N CYS A 213 11.10 0.67 2.99
CA CYS A 213 10.66 0.85 1.60
C CYS A 213 9.79 2.09 1.33
N ASN A 214 9.41 2.84 2.35
CA ASN A 214 8.57 4.04 2.22
C ASN A 214 9.33 5.29 2.69
N PRO A 215 9.66 6.24 1.79
CA PRO A 215 10.53 7.37 2.12
C PRO A 215 9.80 8.48 2.89
N VAL A 216 9.27 8.16 4.08
CA VAL A 216 8.55 9.07 4.96
C VAL A 216 9.25 9.26 6.31
N ALA A 217 8.97 10.39 6.97
CA ALA A 217 9.39 10.68 8.34
C ALA A 217 8.17 10.89 9.23
N MET A 218 8.21 10.33 10.45
CA MET A 218 7.17 10.56 11.47
C MET A 218 7.01 12.05 11.71
N SER A 219 5.86 12.61 11.32
CA SER A 219 5.64 14.05 11.39
C SER A 219 4.15 14.40 11.38
N TYR A 220 3.84 15.62 11.86
CA TYR A 220 2.53 16.26 11.76
C TYR A 220 2.71 17.66 11.20
N ALA A 221 1.66 18.23 10.60
CA ALA A 221 1.65 19.66 10.33
C ALA A 221 0.35 20.32 10.77
N TYR A 222 0.48 21.54 11.30
CA TYR A 222 -0.63 22.43 11.53
C TYR A 222 -0.48 23.64 10.60
N ILE A 223 -1.41 23.79 9.69
CA ILE A 223 -1.38 24.79 8.62
C ILE A 223 -2.53 25.75 8.82
N THR A 224 -2.23 27.05 8.77
CA THR A 224 -3.22 28.14 8.76
C THR A 224 -3.15 28.89 7.45
N GLU A 225 -3.97 29.94 7.31
CA GLU A 225 -3.92 30.83 6.14
C GLU A 225 -2.51 31.42 5.92
N ASP A 226 -1.78 31.74 7.00
CA ASP A 226 -0.51 32.45 6.92
C ASP A 226 0.71 31.60 7.35
N THR A 227 0.51 30.56 8.15
CA THR A 227 1.61 29.81 8.76
C THR A 227 1.55 28.32 8.42
N ALA A 228 2.71 27.66 8.48
CA ALA A 228 2.83 26.22 8.48
C ALA A 228 3.80 25.81 9.57
N THR A 229 3.39 24.88 10.44
CA THR A 229 4.20 24.34 11.52
C THR A 229 4.34 22.84 11.32
N LEU A 230 5.57 22.37 11.16
CA LEU A 230 5.95 20.96 11.04
C LEU A 230 6.43 20.45 12.40
N PHE A 231 5.83 19.36 12.86
CA PHE A 231 6.27 18.63 14.07
C PHE A 231 7.01 17.38 13.61
N ILE A 232 8.29 17.30 13.91
CA ILE A 232 9.17 16.22 13.45
C ILE A 232 10.29 16.01 14.48
N GLN A 233 10.89 14.82 14.53
CA GLN A 233 12.06 14.57 15.35
C GLN A 233 13.23 15.44 14.85
N GLN A 234 13.58 16.50 15.58
CA GLN A 234 14.60 17.46 15.11
C GLN A 234 15.99 16.83 14.91
N LYS A 235 16.30 15.74 15.64
CA LYS A 235 17.54 14.97 15.43
C LYS A 235 17.64 14.31 14.04
N ALA A 236 16.51 14.18 13.32
CA ALA A 236 16.46 13.66 11.94
C ALA A 236 16.85 14.72 10.89
N LEU A 237 16.89 16.00 11.27
CA LEU A 237 17.15 17.11 10.38
C LEU A 237 18.64 17.49 10.43
N ASP A 238 19.33 17.42 9.31
CA ASP A 238 20.66 18.02 9.18
C ASP A 238 20.56 19.53 8.91
N THR A 239 21.72 20.19 8.82
CA THR A 239 21.82 21.64 8.58
C THR A 239 21.14 22.04 7.26
N GLN A 240 21.30 21.24 6.20
CA GLN A 240 20.72 21.53 4.88
C GLN A 240 19.20 21.54 4.93
N VAL A 241 18.58 20.53 5.54
CA VAL A 241 17.12 20.43 5.69
C VAL A 241 16.59 21.55 6.57
N SER A 242 17.29 21.87 7.67
CA SER A 242 16.90 22.95 8.60
C SER A 242 16.94 24.32 7.92
N GLU A 243 17.97 24.61 7.12
CA GLU A 243 18.07 25.84 6.33
C GLU A 243 16.99 25.91 5.25
N TYR A 244 16.71 24.77 4.57
CA TYR A 244 15.65 24.65 3.58
C TYR A 244 14.27 25.00 4.19
N LEU A 245 13.88 24.35 5.28
CA LEU A 245 12.61 24.58 5.95
C LEU A 245 12.48 26.05 6.41
N THR A 246 13.57 26.62 6.93
CA THR A 246 13.62 28.03 7.34
C THR A 246 13.43 28.97 6.15
N ALA A 247 14.09 28.71 5.01
CA ALA A 247 13.98 29.51 3.79
C ALA A 247 12.55 29.51 3.23
N HIS A 248 11.81 28.43 3.41
CA HIS A 248 10.41 28.28 3.02
C HIS A 248 9.40 28.69 4.11
N HIS A 249 9.86 29.38 5.17
CA HIS A 249 9.05 29.87 6.28
C HIS A 249 8.24 28.80 7.02
N ILE A 250 8.78 27.57 7.12
CA ILE A 250 8.19 26.47 7.87
C ILE A 250 8.69 26.51 9.31
N ASN A 251 7.77 26.65 10.27
CA ASN A 251 8.08 26.55 11.69
C ASN A 251 8.30 25.09 12.07
N VAL A 252 9.47 24.77 12.62
CA VAL A 252 9.78 23.38 13.06
C VAL A 252 9.62 23.28 14.57
N LYS A 253 8.93 22.24 15.02
CA LYS A 253 8.78 21.87 16.43
C LYS A 253 9.12 20.39 16.63
N GLU A 254 9.43 20.02 17.88
CA GLU A 254 9.67 18.62 18.24
C GLU A 254 8.38 17.79 18.09
N TYR A 255 8.50 16.57 17.56
CA TYR A 255 7.40 15.68 17.22
C TYR A 255 6.39 15.52 18.38
N ASP A 256 6.88 15.22 19.58
CA ASP A 256 6.06 14.92 20.76
C ASP A 256 5.29 16.12 21.29
N THR A 257 5.59 17.33 20.83
CA THR A 257 4.93 18.55 21.29
C THR A 257 3.58 18.82 20.62
N VAL A 258 3.17 18.02 19.62
CA VAL A 258 1.94 18.25 18.86
C VAL A 258 0.70 18.31 19.74
N VAL A 259 0.52 17.37 20.68
CA VAL A 259 -0.67 17.31 21.56
C VAL A 259 -0.77 18.56 22.45
N ASP A 260 0.35 18.99 23.04
CA ASP A 260 0.36 20.19 23.90
C ASP A 260 0.17 21.47 23.09
N PHE A 261 0.71 21.52 21.88
CA PHE A 261 0.43 22.61 20.94
C PHE A 261 -1.07 22.69 20.63
N LEU A 262 -1.72 21.58 20.29
CA LEU A 262 -3.15 21.56 19.99
C LEU A 262 -4.02 21.96 21.19
N LYS A 263 -3.63 21.57 22.42
CA LYS A 263 -4.30 22.03 23.64
C LYS A 263 -4.13 23.54 23.88
N SER A 264 -3.03 24.12 23.43
CA SER A 264 -2.71 25.55 23.62
C SER A 264 -3.39 26.48 22.61
N LEU A 265 -4.01 25.94 21.57
CA LEU A 265 -4.68 26.73 20.53
C LEU A 265 -5.82 27.57 21.14
N PRO A 266 -5.97 28.85 20.73
CA PRO A 266 -7.14 29.64 21.06
C PRO A 266 -8.42 28.92 20.63
N ALA A 267 -9.48 29.02 21.44
CA ALA A 267 -10.76 28.39 21.11
C ALA A 267 -11.41 28.98 19.86
N GLY A 268 -12.18 28.18 19.13
CA GLY A 268 -13.05 28.64 18.05
C GLY A 268 -12.44 28.62 16.64
N ASN A 269 -11.25 27.98 16.43
CA ASN A 269 -10.78 27.72 15.07
C ASN A 269 -11.66 26.68 14.39
N ALA A 270 -11.86 26.82 13.09
CA ALA A 270 -12.47 25.84 12.22
C ALA A 270 -11.36 24.98 11.59
N ILE A 271 -11.10 23.80 12.17
CA ILE A 271 -9.96 22.96 11.79
C ILE A 271 -10.44 21.80 10.93
N LEU A 272 -9.91 21.72 9.70
CA LEU A 272 -10.10 20.56 8.82
C LEU A 272 -9.29 19.39 9.36
N VAL A 273 -9.93 18.25 9.51
CA VAL A 273 -9.32 16.98 9.91
C VAL A 273 -9.84 15.83 9.04
N ASP A 274 -8.94 14.99 8.58
CA ASP A 274 -9.32 13.75 7.90
C ASP A 274 -9.38 12.61 8.93
N ASN A 275 -10.59 12.20 9.26
CA ASN A 275 -10.84 11.19 10.30
C ASN A 275 -10.23 9.80 9.99
N ARG A 276 -9.84 9.56 8.74
CA ARG A 276 -9.18 8.30 8.32
C ARG A 276 -7.74 8.22 8.83
N TYR A 277 -7.07 9.38 8.95
CA TYR A 277 -5.63 9.48 9.29
C TYR A 277 -5.39 10.22 10.61
N CYS A 278 -6.30 11.10 11.03
CA CYS A 278 -6.22 11.73 12.34
C CYS A 278 -6.48 10.68 13.43
N SER A 279 -5.54 10.53 14.37
CA SER A 279 -5.72 9.61 15.48
C SER A 279 -6.85 10.04 16.41
N TYR A 280 -7.48 9.07 17.05
CA TYR A 280 -8.57 9.32 18.00
C TYR A 280 -8.14 10.25 19.16
N THR A 281 -6.90 10.11 19.64
CA THR A 281 -6.33 11.00 20.66
C THR A 281 -6.26 12.45 20.21
N LEU A 282 -5.77 12.72 18.99
CA LEU A 282 -5.69 14.08 18.44
C LEU A 282 -7.09 14.66 18.20
N TYR A 283 -7.98 13.85 17.63
CA TYR A 283 -9.38 14.24 17.42
C TYR A 283 -10.09 14.63 18.73
N LYS A 284 -10.00 13.78 19.78
CA LYS A 284 -10.58 14.07 21.09
C LYS A 284 -9.94 15.29 21.78
N THR A 285 -8.67 15.54 21.53
CA THR A 285 -7.96 16.73 22.03
C THR A 285 -8.52 18.01 21.40
N LEU A 286 -8.68 18.04 20.08
CA LEU A 286 -9.22 19.18 19.34
C LEU A 286 -10.71 19.42 19.62
N GLN A 287 -11.51 18.36 19.71
CA GLN A 287 -12.95 18.44 19.92
C GLN A 287 -13.35 19.24 21.19
N LYS A 288 -12.45 19.34 22.16
CA LYS A 288 -12.73 20.04 23.42
C LYS A 288 -12.96 21.54 23.24
N ASN A 289 -12.21 22.19 22.34
CA ASN A 289 -12.18 23.66 22.24
C ASN A 289 -12.22 24.19 20.82
N GLN A 290 -12.28 23.32 19.79
CA GLN A 290 -12.25 23.70 18.37
C GLN A 290 -13.52 23.25 17.65
N GLN A 291 -13.87 23.93 16.57
CA GLN A 291 -14.85 23.45 15.60
C GLN A 291 -14.12 22.52 14.61
N LEU A 292 -14.49 21.24 14.57
CA LEU A 292 -13.90 20.31 13.61
C LEU A 292 -14.73 20.25 12.34
N ILE A 293 -14.04 20.41 11.21
CA ILE A 293 -14.58 20.16 9.88
C ILE A 293 -14.00 18.82 9.44
N GLU A 294 -14.86 17.82 9.40
CA GLU A 294 -14.49 16.48 8.99
C GLU A 294 -14.51 16.39 7.47
N GLY A 295 -13.35 16.19 6.85
CA GLY A 295 -13.20 16.18 5.41
C GLY A 295 -11.94 15.42 4.97
N LYS A 296 -11.75 15.33 3.67
CA LYS A 296 -10.55 14.71 3.09
C LYS A 296 -9.37 15.68 3.15
N ASN A 297 -8.16 15.15 3.34
CA ASN A 297 -6.96 15.94 3.17
C ASN A 297 -6.90 16.54 1.76
N PRO A 298 -6.79 17.87 1.62
CA PRO A 298 -6.67 18.51 0.30
C PRO A 298 -5.46 18.02 -0.48
N THR A 299 -4.41 17.64 0.22
CA THR A 299 -3.14 17.16 -0.31
C THR A 299 -3.25 15.79 -1.01
N GLU A 300 -4.17 14.92 -0.58
CA GLU A 300 -4.34 13.59 -1.15
C GLU A 300 -4.62 13.65 -2.67
N LEU A 301 -5.60 14.44 -3.09
CA LEU A 301 -5.93 14.61 -4.51
C LEU A 301 -4.85 15.39 -5.28
N LEU A 302 -4.28 16.44 -4.65
CA LEU A 302 -3.25 17.27 -5.28
C LEU A 302 -1.98 16.47 -5.56
N LYS A 303 -1.64 15.50 -4.70
CA LYS A 303 -0.50 14.60 -4.84
C LYS A 303 -0.75 13.51 -5.87
N ALA A 304 -1.97 12.95 -5.91
CA ALA A 304 -2.34 11.88 -6.83
C ALA A 304 -2.29 12.32 -8.30
N ILE A 305 -2.58 13.59 -8.59
CA ILE A 305 -2.48 14.17 -9.94
C ILE A 305 -1.02 14.57 -10.19
N LYS A 306 -0.27 13.67 -10.81
CA LYS A 306 1.15 13.91 -11.13
C LYS A 306 1.31 15.09 -12.08
N ASN A 307 2.18 16.04 -11.72
CA ASN A 307 2.47 17.19 -12.58
C ASN A 307 3.31 16.76 -13.82
N PRO A 308 3.45 17.60 -14.85
CA PRO A 308 4.18 17.22 -16.08
C PRO A 308 5.64 16.80 -15.86
N VAL A 309 6.32 17.34 -14.84
CA VAL A 309 7.70 16.96 -14.51
C VAL A 309 7.71 15.56 -13.89
N GLU A 310 6.82 15.28 -12.94
CA GLU A 310 6.66 13.97 -12.33
C GLU A 310 6.32 12.92 -13.40
N GLN A 311 5.34 13.18 -14.28
CA GLN A 311 4.96 12.27 -15.37
C GLN A 311 6.12 11.93 -16.30
N ALA A 312 6.90 12.95 -16.74
CA ALA A 312 8.04 12.73 -17.63
C ALA A 312 9.14 11.87 -16.98
N ARG A 313 9.42 12.11 -15.68
CA ARG A 313 10.38 11.31 -14.92
C ARG A 313 9.90 9.88 -14.69
N MET A 314 8.63 9.70 -14.35
CA MET A 314 8.02 8.38 -14.22
C MET A 314 8.19 7.57 -15.51
N GLN A 315 7.87 8.14 -16.67
CA GLN A 315 8.07 7.45 -17.97
C GLN A 315 9.51 6.98 -18.17
N GLU A 316 10.51 7.82 -17.81
CA GLU A 316 11.92 7.45 -17.87
C GLU A 316 12.28 6.33 -16.90
N ILE A 317 11.85 6.44 -15.63
CA ILE A 317 12.18 5.48 -14.57
C ILE A 317 11.50 4.14 -14.82
N PHE A 318 10.23 4.12 -15.21
CA PHE A 318 9.53 2.87 -15.52
C PHE A 318 10.16 2.13 -16.69
N LEU A 319 10.70 2.85 -17.69
CA LEU A 319 11.45 2.23 -18.77
C LEU A 319 12.75 1.59 -18.28
N LYS A 320 13.52 2.28 -17.44
CA LYS A 320 14.77 1.75 -16.84
C LYS A 320 14.50 0.54 -15.96
N ASP A 321 13.47 0.60 -15.11
CA ASP A 321 13.05 -0.51 -14.26
C ASP A 321 12.59 -1.71 -15.10
N SER A 322 11.80 -1.47 -16.16
CA SER A 322 11.37 -2.51 -17.10
C SER A 322 12.54 -3.23 -17.77
N VAL A 323 13.63 -2.52 -18.08
CA VAL A 323 14.87 -3.12 -18.57
C VAL A 323 15.51 -4.03 -17.54
N ALA A 324 15.59 -3.61 -16.26
CA ALA A 324 16.14 -4.41 -15.18
C ALA A 324 15.33 -5.71 -14.97
N VAL A 325 14.01 -5.60 -14.93
CA VAL A 325 13.10 -6.76 -14.79
C VAL A 325 13.21 -7.69 -16.01
N THR A 326 13.31 -7.16 -17.23
CA THR A 326 13.48 -7.98 -18.44
C THR A 326 14.80 -8.76 -18.42
N LYS A 327 15.91 -8.13 -17.98
CA LYS A 327 17.20 -8.81 -17.81
C LYS A 327 17.15 -9.89 -16.73
N PHE A 328 16.40 -9.64 -15.65
CA PHE A 328 16.15 -10.65 -14.62
C PHE A 328 15.41 -11.85 -15.20
N ILE A 329 14.33 -11.66 -15.97
CA ILE A 329 13.57 -12.76 -16.58
C ILE A 329 14.47 -13.56 -17.54
N TYR A 330 15.28 -12.90 -18.36
CA TYR A 330 16.26 -13.56 -19.22
C TYR A 330 17.23 -14.42 -18.42
N TRP A 331 17.85 -13.86 -17.38
CA TRP A 331 18.75 -14.62 -16.51
C TRP A 331 18.04 -15.82 -15.89
N LEU A 332 16.87 -15.63 -15.30
CA LEU A 332 16.13 -16.69 -14.65
C LEU A 332 15.83 -17.86 -15.60
N LYS A 333 15.26 -17.59 -16.77
CA LYS A 333 14.93 -18.60 -17.79
C LYS A 333 16.16 -19.33 -18.34
N THR A 334 17.33 -18.68 -18.37
CA THR A 334 18.56 -19.28 -18.89
C THR A 334 19.39 -20.01 -17.85
N HIS A 335 19.15 -19.81 -16.54
CA HIS A 335 19.96 -20.39 -15.45
C HIS A 335 19.20 -21.40 -14.58
N VAL A 336 17.88 -21.34 -14.51
CA VAL A 336 17.09 -22.32 -13.74
C VAL A 336 17.40 -23.74 -14.22
N GLY A 337 17.63 -24.65 -13.25
CA GLY A 337 18.06 -26.03 -13.52
C GLY A 337 19.55 -26.20 -13.87
N LYS A 338 20.33 -25.10 -14.03
CA LYS A 338 21.77 -25.14 -14.24
C LYS A 338 22.56 -24.80 -12.98
N GLU A 339 21.99 -23.98 -12.13
CA GLU A 339 22.52 -23.62 -10.82
C GLU A 339 21.39 -23.60 -9.78
N LYS A 340 21.75 -23.62 -8.50
CA LYS A 340 20.76 -23.57 -7.42
C LYS A 340 20.24 -22.14 -7.27
N ILE A 341 18.99 -21.93 -7.64
CA ILE A 341 18.27 -20.68 -7.45
C ILE A 341 17.12 -20.94 -6.45
N THR A 342 16.93 -20.06 -5.49
CA THR A 342 15.80 -20.07 -4.56
C THR A 342 14.94 -18.84 -4.77
N GLU A 343 13.75 -18.78 -4.18
CA GLU A 343 12.89 -17.59 -4.18
C GLU A 343 13.66 -16.36 -3.67
N VAL A 344 14.42 -16.48 -2.57
CA VAL A 344 15.25 -15.41 -2.01
C VAL A 344 16.35 -14.99 -2.97
N THR A 345 17.13 -15.94 -3.52
CA THR A 345 18.24 -15.57 -4.41
C THR A 345 17.75 -15.00 -5.75
N ALA A 346 16.54 -15.35 -6.18
CA ALA A 346 15.90 -14.73 -7.34
C ALA A 346 15.52 -13.28 -7.05
N ALA A 347 14.93 -13.01 -5.87
CA ALA A 347 14.62 -11.65 -5.41
C ALA A 347 15.90 -10.79 -5.29
N ASP A 348 16.96 -11.32 -4.66
CA ASP A 348 18.25 -10.65 -4.50
C ASP A 348 18.88 -10.28 -5.86
N TYR A 349 18.79 -11.17 -6.85
CA TYR A 349 19.32 -10.89 -8.19
C TYR A 349 18.56 -9.76 -8.87
N LEU A 350 17.23 -9.74 -8.75
CA LEU A 350 16.41 -8.65 -9.30
C LEU A 350 16.76 -7.31 -8.64
N GLU A 351 16.91 -7.29 -7.32
CA GLU A 351 17.34 -6.09 -6.59
C GLU A 351 18.72 -5.62 -7.07
N GLN A 352 19.68 -6.52 -7.28
CA GLN A 352 20.99 -6.17 -7.83
C GLN A 352 20.85 -5.48 -9.20
N LYS A 353 19.95 -5.95 -10.08
CA LYS A 353 19.70 -5.32 -11.38
C LYS A 353 19.10 -3.91 -11.24
N ARG A 354 18.25 -3.68 -10.27
CA ARG A 354 17.72 -2.35 -9.95
C ARG A 354 18.81 -1.42 -9.40
N ARG A 355 19.71 -1.94 -8.56
CA ARG A 355 20.86 -1.18 -8.01
C ARG A 355 21.89 -0.76 -9.07
N GLU A 356 21.87 -1.35 -10.27
CA GLU A 356 22.67 -0.88 -11.42
C GLU A 356 22.14 0.43 -12.01
N ILE A 357 20.89 0.83 -11.68
CA ILE A 357 20.26 2.07 -12.16
C ILE A 357 20.72 3.23 -11.25
N PRO A 358 21.36 4.29 -11.79
CA PRO A 358 21.94 5.36 -10.97
C PRO A 358 20.93 6.09 -10.05
N GLU A 359 19.68 6.17 -10.47
CA GLU A 359 18.61 6.81 -9.72
C GLU A 359 18.00 5.93 -8.62
N PHE A 360 18.38 4.65 -8.51
CA PHE A 360 17.85 3.73 -7.50
C PHE A 360 18.18 4.21 -6.08
N LEU A 361 17.18 4.26 -5.23
CA LEU A 361 17.29 4.67 -3.83
C LEU A 361 17.10 3.49 -2.89
N ASP A 362 16.01 2.72 -3.09
CA ASP A 362 15.64 1.57 -2.27
C ASP A 362 14.59 0.73 -3.01
N LEU A 363 14.16 -0.39 -2.43
CA LEU A 363 12.94 -1.09 -2.87
C LEU A 363 11.70 -0.25 -2.53
N SER A 364 10.60 -0.43 -3.28
CA SER A 364 9.31 0.19 -2.96
C SER A 364 8.47 -0.66 -2.00
N PHE A 365 8.77 -1.96 -1.91
CA PHE A 365 8.29 -2.93 -0.94
C PHE A 365 9.18 -4.17 -0.98
N PRO A 366 9.16 -5.05 0.06
CA PRO A 366 9.88 -6.32 0.04
C PRO A 366 9.45 -7.18 -1.15
N THR A 367 10.41 -7.64 -1.97
CA THR A 367 10.11 -8.40 -3.17
C THR A 367 9.36 -9.69 -2.85
N ILE A 368 8.20 -9.89 -3.42
CA ILE A 368 7.43 -11.13 -3.37
C ILE A 368 7.96 -12.06 -4.46
N ALA A 369 8.48 -13.22 -4.10
CA ALA A 369 8.92 -14.24 -5.04
C ALA A 369 8.31 -15.58 -4.61
N GLY A 370 7.17 -15.95 -5.22
CA GLY A 370 6.43 -17.15 -4.86
C GLY A 370 6.50 -18.22 -5.95
N TYR A 371 7.07 -19.38 -5.62
CA TYR A 371 7.18 -20.52 -6.53
C TYR A 371 6.03 -21.51 -6.31
N LYS A 372 5.36 -21.90 -7.40
CA LYS A 372 4.24 -22.86 -7.37
C LYS A 372 3.17 -22.46 -6.35
N SER A 373 2.91 -23.30 -5.34
CA SER A 373 1.89 -23.08 -4.32
C SER A 373 2.14 -21.87 -3.42
N ASN A 374 3.41 -21.45 -3.24
CA ASN A 374 3.72 -20.25 -2.46
C ASN A 374 3.14 -18.99 -3.09
N ALA A 375 3.04 -18.95 -4.43
CA ALA A 375 2.41 -17.88 -5.18
C ALA A 375 0.89 -17.73 -4.91
N ALA A 376 0.25 -18.71 -4.30
CA ALA A 376 -1.16 -18.60 -3.90
C ALA A 376 -1.38 -17.65 -2.71
N MET A 377 -0.32 -17.32 -1.96
CA MET A 377 -0.32 -16.29 -0.94
C MET A 377 0.06 -14.95 -1.59
N MET A 378 -0.89 -14.02 -1.68
CA MET A 378 -0.73 -12.78 -2.48
C MET A 378 0.43 -11.91 -2.02
N HIS A 379 0.76 -11.92 -0.72
CA HIS A 379 1.86 -11.19 -0.10
C HIS A 379 2.84 -12.16 0.57
N TYR A 380 3.21 -13.23 -0.17
CA TYR A 380 4.18 -14.21 0.30
C TYR A 380 5.55 -13.57 0.47
N GLU A 381 6.14 -13.73 1.64
CA GLU A 381 7.50 -13.30 1.92
C GLU A 381 8.39 -14.55 2.11
N ALA A 382 9.33 -14.75 1.19
CA ALA A 382 10.30 -15.83 1.27
C ALA A 382 11.42 -15.44 2.24
N THR A 383 11.72 -16.32 3.19
CA THR A 383 12.89 -16.18 4.06
C THR A 383 13.93 -17.27 3.78
N PRO A 384 15.20 -17.09 4.15
CA PRO A 384 16.22 -18.13 3.96
C PRO A 384 15.84 -19.49 4.58
N GLU A 385 14.99 -19.49 5.61
CA GLU A 385 14.57 -20.67 6.35
C GLU A 385 13.41 -21.41 5.69
N ASN A 386 12.54 -20.70 4.92
CA ASN A 386 11.31 -21.25 4.37
C ASN A 386 11.21 -21.19 2.84
N CYS A 387 12.20 -20.62 2.14
CA CYS A 387 12.14 -20.44 0.69
C CYS A 387 12.26 -21.76 -0.09
N ALA A 388 11.52 -21.85 -1.20
CA ALA A 388 11.62 -22.96 -2.14
C ALA A 388 12.86 -22.84 -3.05
N THR A 389 13.41 -23.99 -3.46
CA THR A 389 14.38 -24.05 -4.57
C THR A 389 13.61 -24.13 -5.89
N LEU A 390 14.01 -23.32 -6.87
CA LEU A 390 13.39 -23.26 -8.18
C LEU A 390 13.90 -24.42 -9.06
N GLU A 391 12.96 -25.12 -9.67
CA GLU A 391 13.23 -26.22 -10.61
C GLU A 391 12.78 -25.80 -12.03
N PRO A 392 13.29 -26.44 -13.11
CA PRO A 392 12.87 -26.13 -14.49
C PRO A 392 11.47 -26.69 -14.80
N GLU A 393 10.50 -26.35 -13.96
CA GLU A 393 9.08 -26.70 -14.05
C GLU A 393 8.21 -25.72 -13.26
N GLY A 394 6.94 -25.59 -13.61
CA GLY A 394 6.00 -24.72 -12.90
C GLY A 394 6.26 -23.23 -13.17
N MET A 395 5.82 -22.39 -12.24
CA MET A 395 5.88 -20.92 -12.40
C MET A 395 6.44 -20.26 -11.14
N LEU A 396 7.16 -19.15 -11.34
CA LEU A 396 7.55 -18.19 -10.30
C LEU A 396 6.76 -16.90 -10.50
N LEU A 397 5.98 -16.49 -9.52
CA LEU A 397 5.41 -15.16 -9.44
C LEU A 397 6.44 -14.25 -8.77
N VAL A 398 6.80 -13.16 -9.42
CA VAL A 398 7.67 -12.11 -8.85
C VAL A 398 6.94 -10.79 -8.93
N ASP A 399 6.68 -10.22 -7.75
CA ASP A 399 6.11 -8.90 -7.57
C ASP A 399 7.11 -8.00 -6.86
N SER A 400 7.42 -6.85 -7.44
CA SER A 400 8.58 -6.08 -7.02
C SER A 400 8.56 -4.66 -7.57
N GLY A 401 9.21 -3.75 -6.87
CA GLY A 401 9.35 -2.39 -7.32
C GLY A 401 10.54 -1.68 -6.67
N GLY A 402 10.80 -0.46 -7.08
CA GLY A 402 11.88 0.36 -6.54
C GLY A 402 11.48 1.81 -6.34
N GLN A 403 12.10 2.43 -5.35
CA GLN A 403 12.14 3.88 -5.16
C GLN A 403 13.29 4.43 -5.98
N TYR A 404 13.01 5.38 -6.84
CA TYR A 404 14.00 6.03 -7.69
C TYR A 404 13.93 7.55 -7.56
N LEU A 405 15.03 8.24 -7.82
CA LEU A 405 15.03 9.69 -7.93
C LEU A 405 14.29 10.13 -9.21
N GLY A 406 12.96 9.99 -9.20
CA GLY A 406 12.09 10.29 -10.33
C GLY A 406 10.84 9.41 -10.41
N GLY A 407 10.58 8.57 -9.41
CA GLY A 407 9.36 7.78 -9.33
C GLY A 407 9.46 6.58 -8.41
N THR A 408 8.33 5.96 -8.15
CA THR A 408 8.18 4.67 -7.47
C THR A 408 7.63 3.68 -8.48
N THR A 409 8.20 2.48 -8.58
CA THR A 409 7.72 1.46 -9.51
C THR A 409 7.05 0.31 -8.78
N ASP A 410 6.17 -0.38 -9.51
CA ASP A 410 5.44 -1.55 -9.11
C ASP A 410 5.21 -2.44 -10.34
N VAL A 411 5.58 -3.71 -10.27
CA VAL A 411 5.45 -4.63 -11.39
C VAL A 411 5.41 -6.08 -10.95
N THR A 412 4.42 -6.81 -11.39
CA THR A 412 4.37 -8.26 -11.22
C THR A 412 4.52 -8.97 -12.57
N ARG A 413 5.33 -10.05 -12.58
CA ARG A 413 5.32 -11.07 -13.63
C ARG A 413 5.30 -12.46 -13.03
N THR A 414 4.44 -13.29 -13.59
CA THR A 414 4.47 -14.74 -13.34
C THR A 414 5.19 -15.40 -14.51
N ILE A 415 6.26 -16.13 -14.23
CA ILE A 415 7.26 -16.59 -15.21
C ILE A 415 7.22 -18.11 -15.24
N ALA A 416 7.00 -18.72 -16.41
CA ALA A 416 7.13 -20.15 -16.61
C ALA A 416 8.60 -20.58 -16.56
N LEU A 417 8.93 -21.49 -15.66
CA LEU A 417 10.28 -22.06 -15.53
C LEU A 417 10.45 -23.37 -16.32
N GLY A 418 9.37 -23.82 -16.93
CA GLY A 418 9.29 -25.02 -17.74
C GLY A 418 7.84 -25.41 -18.03
N PRO A 419 7.56 -26.66 -18.42
CA PRO A 419 6.21 -27.08 -18.78
C PRO A 419 5.20 -26.86 -17.65
N VAL A 420 4.04 -26.30 -17.99
CA VAL A 420 2.90 -26.08 -17.10
C VAL A 420 1.65 -26.78 -17.64
N SER A 421 0.69 -27.10 -16.76
CA SER A 421 -0.56 -27.77 -17.14
C SER A 421 -1.46 -26.87 -18.01
N ASP A 422 -2.40 -27.47 -18.76
CA ASP A 422 -3.39 -26.73 -19.55
C ASP A 422 -4.26 -25.83 -18.68
N GLU A 423 -4.55 -26.21 -17.44
CA GLU A 423 -5.27 -25.39 -16.48
C GLU A 423 -4.48 -24.11 -16.15
N ILE A 424 -3.19 -24.25 -15.80
CA ILE A 424 -2.32 -23.10 -15.52
C ILE A 424 -2.22 -22.20 -16.75
N LYS A 425 -2.04 -22.76 -17.95
CA LYS A 425 -2.03 -21.97 -19.20
C LYS A 425 -3.33 -21.22 -19.41
N LYS A 426 -4.48 -21.86 -19.16
CA LYS A 426 -5.78 -21.19 -19.24
C LYS A 426 -5.86 -20.02 -18.26
N HIS A 427 -5.52 -20.25 -16.98
CA HIS A 427 -5.54 -19.22 -15.95
C HIS A 427 -4.61 -18.05 -16.30
N TYR A 428 -3.38 -18.35 -16.71
CA TYR A 428 -2.39 -17.34 -17.11
C TYR A 428 -2.89 -16.49 -18.30
N THR A 429 -3.41 -17.16 -19.32
CA THR A 429 -3.93 -16.49 -20.52
C THR A 429 -5.11 -15.56 -20.19
N MET A 430 -6.00 -15.98 -19.28
CA MET A 430 -7.12 -15.14 -18.87
C MET A 430 -6.70 -13.96 -17.99
N VAL A 431 -5.66 -14.12 -17.15
CA VAL A 431 -5.07 -12.99 -16.43
C VAL A 431 -4.42 -12.00 -17.40
N ALA A 432 -3.69 -12.49 -18.41
CA ALA A 432 -3.13 -11.62 -19.46
C ALA A 432 -4.24 -10.89 -20.24
N ALA A 433 -5.33 -11.58 -20.58
CA ALA A 433 -6.50 -10.96 -21.22
C ALA A 433 -7.13 -9.86 -20.35
N ALA A 434 -7.24 -10.10 -19.04
CA ALA A 434 -7.75 -9.14 -18.07
C ALA A 434 -6.91 -7.86 -18.04
N VAL A 435 -5.58 -7.99 -17.95
CA VAL A 435 -4.66 -6.85 -18.02
C VAL A 435 -4.81 -6.08 -19.33
N MET A 436 -4.84 -6.78 -20.47
CA MET A 436 -4.94 -6.14 -21.79
C MET A 436 -6.27 -5.43 -21.99
N GLN A 437 -7.39 -6.00 -21.52
CA GLN A 437 -8.70 -5.35 -21.63
C GLN A 437 -8.77 -4.04 -20.83
N LEU A 438 -8.28 -4.04 -19.59
CA LEU A 438 -8.27 -2.84 -18.76
C LEU A 438 -7.27 -1.80 -19.30
N THR A 439 -6.11 -2.21 -19.79
CA THR A 439 -5.11 -1.32 -20.41
C THR A 439 -5.70 -0.54 -21.59
N HIS A 440 -6.58 -1.16 -22.38
CA HIS A 440 -7.23 -0.54 -23.54
C HIS A 440 -8.60 0.09 -23.22
N ALA A 441 -8.88 0.33 -21.93
CA ALA A 441 -10.10 1.02 -21.54
C ALA A 441 -10.18 2.42 -22.16
N HIS A 442 -11.36 2.77 -22.68
CA HIS A 442 -11.69 4.10 -23.17
C HIS A 442 -13.03 4.50 -22.54
N TRP A 443 -13.05 5.59 -21.79
CA TRP A 443 -14.21 5.95 -20.98
C TRP A 443 -14.52 7.43 -20.98
N LEU A 444 -15.74 7.80 -20.60
CA LEU A 444 -16.15 9.16 -20.42
C LEU A 444 -15.70 9.67 -19.03
N TYR A 445 -15.13 10.87 -18.97
CA TYR A 445 -14.74 11.51 -17.70
C TYR A 445 -15.90 11.46 -16.67
N GLY A 446 -15.56 11.19 -15.44
CA GLY A 446 -16.48 10.96 -14.33
C GLY A 446 -16.53 9.50 -13.85
N CYS A 447 -15.91 8.58 -14.59
CA CYS A 447 -15.76 7.20 -14.12
C CYS A 447 -14.74 7.12 -12.98
N THR A 448 -15.03 6.20 -12.06
CA THR A 448 -14.16 5.79 -10.95
C THR A 448 -13.60 4.40 -11.23
N GLY A 449 -12.67 3.92 -10.41
CA GLY A 449 -12.16 2.56 -10.53
C GLY A 449 -13.23 1.48 -10.42
N ARG A 450 -14.33 1.72 -9.70
CA ARG A 450 -15.48 0.81 -9.64
C ARG A 450 -16.12 0.55 -11.01
N ASN A 451 -16.18 1.58 -11.85
CA ASN A 451 -16.75 1.45 -13.19
C ASN A 451 -15.86 0.63 -14.12
N LEU A 452 -14.53 0.71 -13.94
CA LEU A 452 -13.55 0.11 -14.84
C LEU A 452 -13.06 -1.27 -14.40
N ASP A 453 -13.12 -1.59 -13.10
CA ASP A 453 -12.68 -2.88 -12.52
C ASP A 453 -13.25 -4.09 -13.26
N ILE A 454 -14.49 -4.01 -13.70
CA ILE A 454 -15.16 -5.11 -14.41
C ILE A 454 -14.44 -5.52 -15.70
N LEU A 455 -13.71 -4.61 -16.35
CA LEU A 455 -12.98 -4.92 -17.59
C LEU A 455 -11.86 -5.94 -17.34
N ALA A 456 -11.20 -5.88 -16.19
CA ALA A 456 -10.20 -6.88 -15.79
C ALA A 456 -10.85 -8.10 -15.13
N ARG A 457 -11.93 -7.91 -14.39
CA ARG A 457 -12.53 -8.98 -13.60
C ARG A 457 -13.37 -9.94 -14.43
N GLN A 458 -14.06 -9.45 -15.46
CA GLN A 458 -14.95 -10.25 -16.29
C GLN A 458 -14.27 -11.50 -16.91
N PRO A 459 -13.07 -11.45 -17.51
CA PRO A 459 -12.43 -12.65 -18.05
C PRO A 459 -12.20 -13.77 -17.01
N ILE A 460 -12.01 -13.38 -15.75
CA ILE A 460 -11.79 -14.29 -14.63
C ILE A 460 -13.12 -14.82 -14.11
N TRP A 461 -14.16 -13.98 -14.00
CA TRP A 461 -15.50 -14.38 -13.61
C TRP A 461 -16.17 -15.30 -14.63
N ASP A 462 -15.85 -15.16 -15.92
CA ASP A 462 -16.34 -16.06 -16.98
C ASP A 462 -15.84 -17.52 -16.81
N MET A 463 -14.87 -17.73 -15.89
CA MET A 463 -14.40 -19.05 -15.47
C MET A 463 -14.96 -19.49 -14.12
N ASP A 464 -15.92 -18.77 -13.53
CA ASP A 464 -16.45 -18.99 -12.17
C ASP A 464 -15.35 -18.88 -11.08
N ILE A 465 -14.30 -18.07 -11.31
CA ILE A 465 -13.20 -17.78 -10.37
C ILE A 465 -13.23 -16.29 -10.02
N ASP A 466 -12.81 -15.94 -8.79
CA ASP A 466 -12.62 -14.55 -8.36
C ASP A 466 -11.31 -14.41 -7.58
N TYR A 467 -10.76 -13.18 -7.55
CA TYR A 467 -9.67 -12.79 -6.68
C TYR A 467 -10.17 -11.81 -5.61
N GLN A 468 -9.73 -12.03 -4.35
CA GLN A 468 -10.26 -11.33 -3.18
C GLN A 468 -9.48 -10.06 -2.82
N CYS A 469 -8.82 -9.44 -3.79
CA CYS A 469 -8.13 -8.16 -3.68
C CYS A 469 -8.69 -7.12 -4.65
N GLY A 470 -8.18 -5.90 -4.59
CA GLY A 470 -8.38 -4.90 -5.63
C GLY A 470 -7.72 -5.32 -6.94
N THR A 471 -8.13 -4.70 -8.03
CA THR A 471 -7.48 -4.84 -9.34
C THR A 471 -6.35 -3.83 -9.50
N GLY A 472 -6.28 -2.82 -8.63
CA GLY A 472 -5.22 -1.84 -8.65
C GLY A 472 -5.39 -0.69 -7.67
N HIS A 473 -4.32 0.07 -7.52
CA HIS A 473 -4.19 1.23 -6.64
C HIS A 473 -3.31 2.31 -7.30
N GLY A 474 -3.37 3.54 -6.82
CA GLY A 474 -2.41 4.57 -7.22
C GLY A 474 -1.02 4.28 -6.65
N VAL A 475 0.00 4.86 -7.26
CA VAL A 475 1.41 4.74 -6.85
C VAL A 475 1.95 6.12 -6.50
N GLY A 476 2.69 6.22 -5.40
CA GLY A 476 3.31 7.47 -4.96
C GLY A 476 4.47 7.89 -5.87
N TYR A 477 4.85 9.16 -5.79
CA TYR A 477 6.03 9.66 -6.48
C TYR A 477 7.19 9.82 -5.48
N ILE A 478 8.08 8.84 -5.44
CA ILE A 478 9.13 8.72 -4.40
C ILE A 478 8.45 8.73 -3.02
N LEU A 479 7.40 7.93 -2.87
CA LEU A 479 6.55 7.80 -1.68
C LEU A 479 5.95 6.39 -1.62
N ASN A 480 4.90 6.20 -0.82
CA ASN A 480 4.26 4.90 -0.65
C ASN A 480 3.84 4.29 -1.99
N VAL A 481 4.15 3.01 -2.19
CA VAL A 481 3.70 2.24 -3.35
C VAL A 481 2.17 2.22 -3.46
N HIS A 482 1.46 2.12 -2.33
CA HIS A 482 0.00 2.24 -2.26
C HIS A 482 -0.41 3.69 -2.00
N GLU A 483 -0.83 4.40 -3.04
CA GLU A 483 -1.28 5.78 -2.94
C GLU A 483 -2.76 5.92 -3.32
N GLY A 484 -3.55 6.58 -2.47
CA GLY A 484 -4.91 7.01 -2.78
C GLY A 484 -4.97 8.45 -3.35
N PRO A 485 -6.16 8.92 -3.72
CA PRO A 485 -7.49 8.35 -3.48
C PRO A 485 -8.00 7.36 -4.53
N GLN A 486 -7.35 7.29 -5.72
CA GLN A 486 -7.76 6.39 -6.79
C GLN A 486 -7.43 4.94 -6.44
N ASN A 487 -8.33 4.05 -6.80
CA ASN A 487 -8.12 2.62 -6.70
C ASN A 487 -9.06 1.90 -7.68
N MET A 488 -8.70 0.69 -8.10
CA MET A 488 -9.45 -0.13 -9.02
C MET A 488 -10.03 -1.32 -8.27
N ARG A 489 -11.34 -1.28 -7.96
CA ARG A 489 -12.02 -2.38 -7.25
C ARG A 489 -13.53 -2.26 -7.33
N TRP A 490 -14.22 -3.39 -7.34
CA TRP A 490 -15.68 -3.43 -7.42
C TRP A 490 -16.39 -3.26 -6.06
N ARG A 491 -15.73 -3.62 -4.95
CA ARG A 491 -16.24 -3.44 -3.59
C ARG A 491 -15.40 -2.42 -2.84
N PHE A 492 -16.07 -1.50 -2.16
CA PHE A 492 -15.46 -0.50 -1.29
C PHE A 492 -15.87 -0.78 0.14
N THR A 493 -14.89 -0.88 1.04
CA THR A 493 -15.07 -1.21 2.46
C THR A 493 -14.29 -0.25 3.32
N GLY A 494 -14.69 -0.09 4.59
CA GLY A 494 -13.86 0.46 5.65
C GLY A 494 -13.25 1.84 5.39
N GLY A 495 -14.01 2.84 4.94
CA GLY A 495 -13.46 4.19 4.75
C GLY A 495 -12.71 4.43 3.44
N MET A 496 -12.62 3.42 2.59
CA MET A 496 -12.12 3.60 1.22
C MET A 496 -12.97 4.63 0.45
N VAL A 497 -12.31 5.41 -0.38
CA VAL A 497 -12.91 6.52 -1.12
C VAL A 497 -12.95 6.18 -2.60
N GLU A 498 -14.07 6.46 -3.24
CA GLU A 498 -14.11 6.50 -4.71
C GLU A 498 -13.55 7.84 -5.18
N ALA A 499 -12.64 7.80 -6.15
CA ALA A 499 -12.14 8.97 -6.84
C ALA A 499 -12.40 8.86 -8.34
N VAL A 500 -12.82 9.97 -8.94
CA VAL A 500 -12.88 10.10 -10.39
C VAL A 500 -11.45 10.16 -10.91
N PHE A 501 -11.17 9.46 -12.01
CA PHE A 501 -9.87 9.56 -12.66
C PHE A 501 -9.67 10.94 -13.28
N GLU A 502 -8.57 11.60 -12.88
CA GLU A 502 -8.11 12.87 -13.44
C GLU A 502 -6.90 12.63 -14.37
N ASP A 503 -6.67 13.54 -15.32
CA ASP A 503 -5.47 13.51 -16.16
C ASP A 503 -4.20 13.64 -15.28
N GLY A 504 -3.32 12.65 -15.38
CA GLY A 504 -2.09 12.59 -14.59
C GLY A 504 -2.17 11.71 -13.35
N MET A 505 -3.30 11.05 -13.07
CA MET A 505 -3.36 9.99 -12.07
C MET A 505 -2.79 8.70 -12.61
N ASP A 506 -1.92 8.04 -11.85
CA ASP A 506 -1.49 6.67 -12.12
C ASP A 506 -2.38 5.64 -11.44
N ILE A 507 -2.31 4.41 -11.91
CA ILE A 507 -3.02 3.26 -11.34
C ILE A 507 -2.32 1.96 -11.73
N THR A 508 -2.19 1.01 -10.81
CA THR A 508 -1.79 -0.36 -11.13
C THR A 508 -2.94 -1.11 -11.80
N ASN A 509 -2.61 -2.11 -12.60
CA ASN A 509 -3.52 -3.02 -13.27
C ASN A 509 -2.98 -4.44 -13.04
N GLU A 510 -3.44 -5.08 -11.95
CA GLU A 510 -2.84 -6.28 -11.33
C GLU A 510 -3.86 -7.41 -11.04
N PRO A 511 -4.73 -7.78 -11.98
CA PRO A 511 -5.62 -8.91 -11.77
C PRO A 511 -4.82 -10.20 -11.56
N GLY A 512 -5.38 -11.14 -10.80
CA GLY A 512 -4.70 -12.40 -10.51
C GLY A 512 -5.65 -13.58 -10.30
N ILE A 513 -5.09 -14.78 -10.23
CA ILE A 513 -5.77 -16.03 -9.85
C ILE A 513 -4.89 -16.75 -8.83
N TYR A 514 -5.48 -17.14 -7.71
CA TYR A 514 -4.76 -17.71 -6.57
C TYR A 514 -5.46 -18.99 -6.12
N ILE A 515 -4.83 -20.15 -6.40
CA ILE A 515 -5.38 -21.46 -6.11
C ILE A 515 -4.55 -22.11 -5.00
N GLN A 516 -5.12 -22.13 -3.79
CA GLN A 516 -4.46 -22.68 -2.60
C GLN A 516 -3.89 -24.10 -2.86
N GLY A 517 -2.62 -24.31 -2.49
CA GLY A 517 -1.92 -25.58 -2.67
C GLY A 517 -1.51 -25.91 -4.10
N SER A 518 -1.75 -25.00 -5.08
CA SER A 518 -1.41 -25.20 -6.48
C SER A 518 -0.55 -24.08 -7.05
N HIS A 519 -1.12 -22.90 -7.35
CA HIS A 519 -0.42 -21.80 -8.01
C HIS A 519 -1.05 -20.45 -7.74
N GLY A 520 -0.26 -19.40 -7.90
CA GLY A 520 -0.70 -18.02 -8.02
C GLY A 520 -0.22 -17.41 -9.33
N ILE A 521 -1.04 -16.59 -9.95
CA ILE A 521 -0.73 -15.87 -11.18
C ILE A 521 -1.18 -14.43 -11.01
N ARG A 522 -0.25 -13.48 -11.17
CA ARG A 522 -0.49 -12.05 -11.27
C ARG A 522 0.34 -11.50 -12.42
N ILE A 523 -0.24 -10.64 -13.22
CA ILE A 523 0.45 -9.85 -14.24
C ILE A 523 0.05 -8.41 -13.97
N GLU A 524 1.03 -7.55 -13.84
CA GLU A 524 0.80 -6.17 -13.43
C GLU A 524 1.58 -5.19 -14.28
N ASN A 525 0.90 -4.09 -14.61
CA ASN A 525 1.49 -2.88 -15.16
C ASN A 525 0.96 -1.65 -14.43
N VAL A 526 1.77 -0.62 -14.31
CA VAL A 526 1.31 0.72 -13.94
C VAL A 526 0.91 1.49 -15.19
N MET A 527 -0.20 2.20 -15.10
CA MET A 527 -0.77 3.00 -16.18
C MET A 527 -1.02 4.42 -15.71
N LEU A 528 -1.03 5.37 -16.63
CA LEU A 528 -1.33 6.78 -16.40
C LEU A 528 -2.64 7.14 -17.08
N ALA A 529 -3.60 7.68 -16.34
CA ALA A 529 -4.86 8.19 -16.88
C ALA A 529 -4.62 9.50 -17.65
N LYS A 530 -5.10 9.58 -18.88
CA LYS A 530 -4.89 10.71 -19.78
C LYS A 530 -6.18 11.14 -20.44
N ASN A 531 -6.31 12.44 -20.67
CA ASN A 531 -7.34 12.99 -21.54
C ASN A 531 -7.14 12.51 -22.98
N ASP A 532 -8.24 12.15 -23.65
CA ASP A 532 -8.31 11.83 -25.05
C ASP A 532 -9.24 12.85 -25.77
N VAL A 533 -10.04 12.40 -26.72
CA VAL A 533 -10.93 13.26 -27.50
C VAL A 533 -12.01 13.90 -26.63
N LYS A 534 -12.28 15.19 -26.91
CA LYS A 534 -13.43 15.91 -26.37
C LYS A 534 -14.40 16.22 -27.49
N ASN A 535 -15.66 15.86 -27.31
CA ASN A 535 -16.74 16.06 -28.29
C ASN A 535 -18.05 16.47 -27.60
N GLU A 536 -19.19 16.40 -28.32
CA GLU A 536 -20.52 16.77 -27.79
C GLU A 536 -20.99 15.87 -26.63
N TYR A 537 -20.44 14.67 -26.47
CA TYR A 537 -20.74 13.74 -25.36
C TYR A 537 -19.89 14.02 -24.10
N GLY A 538 -18.80 14.79 -24.21
CA GLY A 538 -17.93 15.14 -23.10
C GLY A 538 -16.46 14.87 -23.38
N GLN A 539 -15.67 14.85 -22.29
CA GLN A 539 -14.25 14.49 -22.32
C GLN A 539 -14.11 12.98 -22.20
N PHE A 540 -13.49 12.34 -23.18
CA PHE A 540 -13.07 10.94 -23.09
C PHE A 540 -11.67 10.83 -22.50
N MET A 541 -11.37 9.68 -21.92
CA MET A 541 -10.11 9.36 -21.29
C MET A 541 -9.65 7.96 -21.71
N HIS A 542 -8.35 7.71 -21.57
CA HIS A 542 -7.72 6.41 -21.79
C HIS A 542 -6.56 6.20 -20.82
N PHE A 543 -5.94 5.03 -20.82
CA PHE A 543 -4.71 4.77 -20.11
C PHE A 543 -3.50 4.76 -21.04
N GLU A 544 -2.39 5.34 -20.58
CA GLU A 544 -1.06 5.17 -21.16
C GLU A 544 -0.26 4.22 -20.26
N THR A 545 0.29 3.15 -20.82
CA THR A 545 1.13 2.20 -20.09
C THR A 545 2.49 2.80 -19.75
N LEU A 546 2.92 2.63 -18.50
CA LEU A 546 4.26 2.99 -18.02
C LEU A 546 5.20 1.77 -17.97
N THR A 547 4.71 0.60 -17.58
CA THR A 547 5.48 -0.64 -17.44
C THR A 547 5.61 -1.39 -18.76
N TRP A 548 6.84 -1.69 -19.19
CA TRP A 548 7.14 -2.34 -20.47
C TRP A 548 7.95 -3.63 -20.29
N VAL A 549 7.39 -4.60 -19.56
CA VAL A 549 7.99 -5.92 -19.30
C VAL A 549 7.26 -6.97 -20.13
N PRO A 550 7.93 -7.96 -20.76
CA PRO A 550 7.24 -8.98 -21.55
C PRO A 550 6.29 -9.81 -20.71
N VAL A 551 5.17 -10.20 -21.31
CA VAL A 551 4.28 -11.25 -20.80
C VAL A 551 4.81 -12.59 -21.30
N ASP A 552 4.92 -13.59 -20.42
CA ASP A 552 5.54 -14.87 -20.73
C ASP A 552 4.77 -15.66 -21.79
N ARG A 553 5.34 -15.78 -22.97
CA ARG A 553 4.71 -16.43 -24.12
C ARG A 553 4.51 -17.93 -23.93
N GLU A 554 5.39 -18.61 -23.19
CA GLU A 554 5.30 -20.06 -22.97
C GLU A 554 4.06 -20.48 -22.16
N ALA A 555 3.55 -19.53 -21.35
CA ALA A 555 2.35 -19.71 -20.55
C ALA A 555 1.06 -19.29 -21.25
N ILE A 556 1.13 -18.64 -22.43
CA ILE A 556 -0.03 -18.23 -23.23
C ILE A 556 -0.53 -19.38 -24.10
N ASP A 557 -1.86 -19.54 -24.16
CA ASP A 557 -2.56 -20.39 -25.14
C ASP A 557 -3.67 -19.58 -25.80
N GLU A 558 -3.40 -19.06 -26.99
CA GLU A 558 -4.28 -18.14 -27.72
C GLU A 558 -5.67 -18.74 -28.04
N LYS A 559 -5.85 -20.06 -27.94
CA LYS A 559 -7.19 -20.68 -28.13
C LYS A 559 -8.24 -20.19 -27.12
N TYR A 560 -7.81 -19.61 -25.99
CA TYR A 560 -8.68 -19.04 -24.95
C TYR A 560 -8.98 -17.56 -25.15
N LEU A 561 -8.34 -16.91 -26.13
CA LEU A 561 -8.49 -15.49 -26.43
C LEU A 561 -9.41 -15.26 -27.63
N ASN A 562 -10.13 -14.16 -27.62
CA ASN A 562 -10.81 -13.65 -28.82
C ASN A 562 -9.84 -12.78 -29.66
N ASP A 563 -10.26 -12.48 -30.91
CA ASP A 563 -9.42 -11.73 -31.87
C ASP A 563 -8.96 -10.37 -31.33
N THR A 564 -9.78 -9.69 -30.54
CA THR A 564 -9.44 -8.39 -29.95
C THR A 564 -8.38 -8.54 -28.85
N GLN A 565 -8.50 -9.56 -28.00
CA GLN A 565 -7.54 -9.85 -26.93
C GLN A 565 -6.18 -10.29 -27.52
N ILE A 566 -6.18 -11.12 -28.58
CA ILE A 566 -4.97 -11.49 -29.32
C ILE A 566 -4.29 -10.24 -29.88
N LYS A 567 -5.06 -9.37 -30.54
CA LYS A 567 -4.53 -8.11 -31.08
C LYS A 567 -3.88 -7.26 -29.99
N TYR A 568 -4.54 -7.04 -28.86
CA TYR A 568 -4.02 -6.23 -27.76
C TYR A 568 -2.74 -6.82 -27.17
N LEU A 569 -2.70 -8.13 -26.97
CA LEU A 569 -1.50 -8.82 -26.48
C LEU A 569 -0.31 -8.66 -27.44
N HIS A 570 -0.54 -8.87 -28.74
CA HIS A 570 0.50 -8.73 -29.76
C HIS A 570 1.00 -7.28 -29.90
N GLU A 571 0.12 -6.29 -29.83
CA GLU A 571 0.49 -4.87 -29.85
C GLU A 571 1.33 -4.50 -28.61
N TYR A 572 0.96 -4.98 -27.43
CA TYR A 572 1.73 -4.79 -26.20
C TYR A 572 3.14 -5.42 -26.33
N GLN A 573 3.22 -6.70 -26.69
CA GLN A 573 4.49 -7.42 -26.83
C GLN A 573 5.42 -6.78 -27.87
N LYS A 574 4.86 -6.35 -28.99
CA LYS A 574 5.63 -5.61 -30.02
C LYS A 574 6.20 -4.30 -29.45
N THR A 575 5.39 -3.54 -28.71
CA THR A 575 5.84 -2.29 -28.07
C THR A 575 6.92 -2.55 -27.03
N VAL A 576 6.79 -3.63 -26.23
CA VAL A 576 7.83 -4.08 -25.30
C VAL A 576 9.16 -4.29 -26.05
N TYR A 577 9.14 -5.05 -27.14
CA TYR A 577 10.36 -5.27 -27.92
C TYR A 577 10.97 -3.95 -28.44
N GLU A 578 10.16 -3.07 -29.01
CA GLU A 578 10.61 -1.79 -29.54
C GLU A 578 11.25 -0.89 -28.48
N LYS A 579 10.68 -0.86 -27.27
CA LYS A 579 11.15 0.00 -26.17
C LYS A 579 12.35 -0.58 -25.43
N ILE A 580 12.41 -1.89 -25.23
CA ILE A 580 13.40 -2.54 -24.36
C ILE A 580 14.66 -3.00 -25.14
N SER A 581 14.50 -3.49 -26.37
CA SER A 581 15.62 -4.04 -27.14
C SER A 581 16.82 -3.08 -27.32
N PRO A 582 16.66 -1.73 -27.39
CA PRO A 582 17.80 -0.83 -27.48
C PRO A 582 18.77 -0.87 -26.28
N TYR A 583 18.33 -1.36 -25.13
CA TYR A 583 19.10 -1.40 -23.88
C TYR A 583 19.69 -2.79 -23.57
N LEU A 584 19.48 -3.75 -24.46
CA LEU A 584 19.90 -5.15 -24.31
C LEU A 584 21.14 -5.47 -25.16
N ASN A 585 21.92 -6.46 -24.74
CA ASN A 585 22.95 -7.06 -25.57
C ASN A 585 22.32 -7.95 -26.66
N GLU A 586 23.13 -8.49 -27.59
CA GLU A 586 22.60 -9.24 -28.75
C GLU A 586 21.91 -10.56 -28.35
N GLU A 587 22.39 -11.26 -27.31
CA GLU A 587 21.77 -12.50 -26.82
C GLU A 587 20.44 -12.24 -26.14
N GLU A 588 20.39 -11.20 -25.30
CA GLU A 588 19.18 -10.74 -24.64
C GLU A 588 18.13 -10.25 -25.66
N LYS A 589 18.56 -9.53 -26.71
CA LYS A 589 17.67 -9.09 -27.81
C LYS A 589 17.09 -10.27 -28.58
N GLU A 590 17.91 -11.26 -28.90
CA GLU A 590 17.46 -12.42 -29.62
C GLU A 590 16.43 -13.23 -28.79
N TRP A 591 16.67 -13.38 -27.50
CA TRP A 591 15.73 -13.97 -26.58
C TRP A 591 14.43 -13.14 -26.50
N LEU A 592 14.52 -11.81 -26.32
CA LEU A 592 13.35 -10.95 -26.21
C LEU A 592 12.51 -10.98 -27.50
N ALA A 593 13.15 -11.04 -28.68
CA ALA A 593 12.45 -11.17 -29.97
C ALA A 593 11.62 -12.46 -30.06
N ALA A 594 12.14 -13.56 -29.52
CA ALA A 594 11.41 -14.83 -29.43
C ALA A 594 10.28 -14.78 -28.39
N GLU A 595 10.56 -14.20 -27.21
CA GLU A 595 9.62 -14.05 -26.11
C GLU A 595 8.41 -13.17 -26.48
N THR A 596 8.65 -12.10 -27.23
CA THR A 596 7.59 -11.17 -27.68
C THR A 596 6.92 -11.60 -28.99
N GLY A 597 7.41 -12.64 -29.65
CA GLY A 597 6.87 -13.13 -30.93
C GLY A 597 7.13 -12.20 -32.11
N VAL A 598 8.12 -11.31 -32.02
CA VAL A 598 8.52 -10.40 -33.12
C VAL A 598 9.40 -11.12 -34.14
N LYS A 599 9.98 -12.26 -33.78
CA LYS A 599 10.74 -13.17 -34.66
C LYS A 599 9.93 -14.41 -34.98
#